data_415c1d336f1c0991fb214e13e651a3b1
#
_entry.id   415c1d336f1c0991fb214e13e651a3b1
#
_cell.length_a   1.000
_cell.length_b   1.000
_cell.length_c   1.000
_cell.angle_alpha   90.00
_cell.angle_beta   90.00
_cell.angle_gamma   90.00
#
_symmetry.space_group_name_H-M   'P 1'
#
loop_
_entity.id
_entity.type
_entity.pdbx_description
1 polymer ?
#
loop_
_entity_poly.entity_id
_entity_poly.type
_entity_poly.pdbx_seq_one_letter_code
_entity_poly.pdbx_strand_id
1 'polypeptide(L)'
;MSSRLNYFKIFDLGLGFMVISMIWAPYNAYMPIFLGNFTKSNTLIRFVMSWDNIANLFILPLFGALSDNTETRIGRRMPYILINMPLAGVLYALIPLRTKLLSLLVIDFLFNIVVATYRTPMVALMPDIVEEEHRSKANGVINFMGGLGSLIIVFVGSQLYKTNKAYPFFLSGILSLIIPIILFLTIKESKIVVNREKERQSILKLKHFIAVVKNQNKEPLLLWIL
;
A
#
# COMPACT_ATOMS: atom_id res chain seq x y z
N MET A 1 -23.60 22.65 12.70
CA MET A 1 -22.31 23.39 12.65
C MET A 1 -21.42 22.68 11.66
N SER A 2 -21.15 23.28 10.49
CA SER A 2 -20.21 22.73 9.52
C SER A 2 -18.82 22.67 10.15
N SER A 3 -18.30 21.47 10.41
CA SER A 3 -16.94 21.33 10.91
C SER A 3 -16.00 21.78 9.78
N ARG A 4 -15.09 22.70 10.11
CA ARG A 4 -14.11 23.18 9.12
C ARG A 4 -13.17 22.05 8.72
N LEU A 5 -13.01 21.84 7.41
CA LEU A 5 -12.07 20.88 6.86
C LEU A 5 -10.65 21.15 7.43
N ASN A 6 -10.08 20.18 8.10
CA ASN A 6 -8.70 20.31 8.61
C ASN A 6 -7.71 19.92 7.52
N TYR A 7 -7.27 20.90 6.72
CA TYR A 7 -6.33 20.71 5.62
C TYR A 7 -5.00 20.09 6.05
N PHE A 8 -4.51 20.38 7.27
CA PHE A 8 -3.27 19.80 7.78
C PHE A 8 -3.36 18.28 7.87
N LYS A 9 -4.44 17.74 8.45
CA LYS A 9 -4.63 16.28 8.53
C LYS A 9 -4.73 15.61 7.16
N ILE A 10 -5.37 16.29 6.19
CA ILE A 10 -5.49 15.76 4.83
C ILE A 10 -4.14 15.80 4.12
N PHE A 11 -3.36 16.86 4.33
CA PHE A 11 -2.02 16.97 3.78
C PHE A 11 -1.09 15.90 4.36
N ASP A 12 -1.10 15.71 5.67
CA ASP A 12 -0.32 14.67 6.34
C ASP A 12 -0.70 13.28 5.82
N LEU A 13 -1.99 12.99 5.68
CA LEU A 13 -2.47 11.77 5.05
C LEU A 13 -1.95 11.65 3.60
N GLY A 14 -1.96 12.75 2.86
CA GLY A 14 -1.40 12.85 1.51
C GLY A 14 0.08 12.49 1.44
N LEU A 15 0.89 12.78 2.49
CA LEU A 15 2.29 12.34 2.57
C LEU A 15 2.42 10.81 2.53
N GLY A 16 1.52 10.08 3.21
CA GLY A 16 1.50 8.62 3.15
C GLY A 16 1.24 8.09 1.73
N PHE A 17 0.28 8.68 1.02
CA PHE A 17 0.01 8.34 -0.39
C PHE A 17 1.14 8.74 -1.33
N MET A 18 1.80 9.87 -1.03
CA MET A 18 2.99 10.31 -1.76
C MET A 18 4.10 9.24 -1.69
N VAL A 19 4.39 8.71 -0.49
CA VAL A 19 5.41 7.67 -0.31
C VAL A 19 5.01 6.36 -1.00
N ILE A 20 3.74 5.97 -0.95
CA ILE A 20 3.25 4.81 -1.70
C ILE A 20 3.56 4.99 -3.20
N SER A 21 3.28 6.15 -3.76
CA SER A 21 3.55 6.44 -5.17
C SER A 21 5.05 6.51 -5.48
N MET A 22 5.86 7.02 -4.55
CA MET A 22 7.33 7.06 -4.66
C MET A 22 7.96 5.67 -4.59
N ILE A 23 7.30 4.69 -4.00
CA ILE A 23 7.72 3.28 -4.03
C ILE A 23 7.32 2.64 -5.37
N TRP A 24 6.06 2.82 -5.82
CA TRP A 24 5.54 2.14 -6.99
C TRP A 24 6.11 2.65 -8.32
N ALA A 25 6.38 3.95 -8.45
CA ALA A 25 6.88 4.50 -9.70
C ALA A 25 8.27 3.93 -10.08
N PRO A 26 9.29 3.93 -9.22
CA PRO A 26 10.56 3.30 -9.57
C PRO A 26 10.49 1.77 -9.56
N TYR A 27 9.63 1.15 -8.74
CA TYR A 27 9.40 -0.30 -8.79
C TYR A 27 9.00 -0.73 -10.20
N ASN A 28 7.95 -0.12 -10.74
CA ASN A 28 7.46 -0.44 -12.08
C ASN A 28 8.47 -0.14 -13.19
N ALA A 29 9.30 0.90 -13.00
CA ALA A 29 10.31 1.28 -14.00
C ALA A 29 11.56 0.39 -13.95
N TYR A 30 12.05 0.05 -12.76
CA TYR A 30 13.39 -0.56 -12.61
C TYR A 30 13.33 -2.05 -12.29
N MET A 31 12.27 -2.57 -11.66
CA MET A 31 12.18 -4.00 -11.33
C MET A 31 12.30 -4.91 -12.56
N PRO A 32 11.63 -4.63 -13.71
CA PRO A 32 11.85 -5.41 -14.93
C PRO A 32 13.31 -5.41 -15.41
N ILE A 33 14.03 -4.29 -15.23
CA ILE A 33 15.44 -4.16 -15.60
C ILE A 33 16.31 -5.02 -14.69
N PHE A 34 16.05 -5.02 -13.37
CA PHE A 34 16.77 -5.89 -12.42
C PHE A 34 16.55 -7.37 -12.73
N LEU A 35 15.31 -7.77 -12.99
CA LEU A 35 14.99 -9.14 -13.39
C LEU A 35 15.67 -9.52 -14.72
N GLY A 36 15.72 -8.61 -15.69
CA GLY A 36 16.38 -8.80 -16.97
C GLY A 36 17.89 -9.07 -16.87
N ASN A 37 18.55 -8.64 -15.78
CA ASN A 37 19.96 -8.97 -15.53
C ASN A 37 20.17 -10.46 -15.16
N PHE A 38 19.13 -11.14 -14.67
CA PHE A 38 19.21 -12.52 -14.22
C PHE A 38 18.53 -13.52 -15.16
N THR A 39 17.57 -13.07 -15.96
CA THR A 39 16.82 -13.94 -16.86
C THR A 39 16.47 -13.25 -18.18
N LYS A 40 16.51 -14.00 -19.27
CA LYS A 40 16.05 -13.55 -20.59
C LYS A 40 14.57 -13.89 -20.86
N SER A 41 13.91 -14.59 -19.92
CA SER A 41 12.51 -14.99 -20.06
C SER A 41 11.56 -13.83 -19.78
N ASN A 42 11.00 -13.24 -20.81
CA ASN A 42 9.98 -12.20 -20.69
C ASN A 42 8.73 -12.71 -19.94
N THR A 43 8.41 -13.99 -20.07
CA THR A 43 7.27 -14.62 -19.36
C THR A 43 7.51 -14.62 -17.86
N LEU A 44 8.73 -14.98 -17.41
CA LEU A 44 9.06 -14.94 -15.99
C LEU A 44 9.01 -13.50 -15.43
N ILE A 45 9.56 -12.54 -16.16
CA ILE A 45 9.54 -11.12 -15.75
C ILE A 45 8.07 -10.64 -15.59
N ARG A 46 7.21 -10.89 -16.56
CA ARG A 46 5.79 -10.50 -16.50
C ARG A 46 5.06 -11.22 -15.36
N PHE A 47 5.34 -12.48 -15.14
CA PHE A 47 4.75 -13.26 -14.03
C PHE A 47 5.14 -12.67 -12.67
N VAL A 48 6.42 -12.35 -12.45
CA VAL A 48 6.89 -11.69 -11.23
C VAL A 48 6.24 -10.32 -11.05
N MET A 49 6.16 -9.52 -12.11
CA MET A 49 5.50 -8.21 -12.09
C MET A 49 3.98 -8.28 -11.86
N SER A 50 3.36 -9.44 -11.92
CA SER A 50 1.94 -9.64 -11.60
C SER A 50 1.70 -10.12 -10.15
N TRP A 51 2.75 -10.34 -9.35
CA TRP A 51 2.62 -10.83 -7.98
C TRP A 51 1.84 -9.87 -7.07
N ASP A 52 2.00 -8.56 -7.30
CA ASP A 52 1.25 -7.53 -6.60
C ASP A 52 -0.27 -7.71 -6.80
N ASN A 53 -0.71 -7.97 -8.03
CA ASN A 53 -2.12 -8.20 -8.33
C ASN A 53 -2.65 -9.46 -7.67
N ILE A 54 -1.87 -10.55 -7.70
CA ILE A 54 -2.24 -11.82 -7.05
C ILE A 54 -2.30 -11.63 -5.52
N ALA A 55 -1.28 -11.00 -4.94
CA ALA A 55 -1.26 -10.72 -3.50
C ALA A 55 -2.44 -9.83 -3.09
N ASN A 56 -2.71 -8.78 -3.87
CA ASN A 56 -3.79 -7.84 -3.60
C ASN A 56 -5.18 -8.51 -3.60
N LEU A 57 -5.41 -9.50 -4.45
CA LEU A 57 -6.69 -10.21 -4.53
C LEU A 57 -7.09 -10.86 -3.19
N PHE A 58 -6.11 -11.38 -2.44
CA PHE A 58 -6.36 -12.08 -1.17
C PHE A 58 -6.06 -11.21 0.05
N ILE A 59 -4.97 -10.46 0.00
CA ILE A 59 -4.46 -9.72 1.17
C ILE A 59 -5.27 -8.44 1.42
N LEU A 60 -5.72 -7.71 0.38
CA LEU A 60 -6.48 -6.48 0.57
C LEU A 60 -7.79 -6.71 1.35
N PRO A 61 -8.69 -7.66 0.96
CA PRO A 61 -9.91 -7.89 1.73
C PRO A 61 -9.61 -8.43 3.13
N LEU A 62 -8.58 -9.28 3.30
CA LEU A 62 -8.19 -9.82 4.59
C LEU A 62 -7.74 -8.70 5.55
N PHE A 63 -6.78 -7.87 5.14
CA PHE A 63 -6.27 -6.78 5.98
C PHE A 63 -7.25 -5.61 6.09
N GLY A 64 -8.15 -5.43 5.14
CA GLY A 64 -9.30 -4.58 5.29
C GLY A 64 -10.16 -5.00 6.49
N ALA A 65 -10.61 -6.26 6.51
CA ALA A 65 -11.42 -6.81 7.59
C ALA A 65 -10.65 -6.86 8.92
N LEU A 66 -9.39 -7.27 8.94
CA LEU A 66 -8.56 -7.30 10.14
C LEU A 66 -8.41 -5.90 10.75
N SER A 67 -8.08 -4.89 9.93
CA SER A 67 -7.90 -3.53 10.41
C SER A 67 -9.21 -2.86 10.83
N ASP A 68 -10.36 -3.28 10.26
CA ASP A 68 -11.68 -2.82 10.71
C ASP A 68 -11.99 -3.31 12.13
N ASN A 69 -11.55 -4.54 12.48
CA ASN A 69 -11.84 -5.20 13.74
C ASN A 69 -10.72 -5.01 14.80
N THR A 70 -9.68 -4.26 14.45
CA THR A 70 -8.57 -3.99 15.38
C THR A 70 -8.93 -2.87 16.34
N GLU A 71 -8.75 -3.11 17.64
CA GLU A 71 -8.93 -2.11 18.69
C GLU A 71 -7.61 -1.90 19.41
N THR A 72 -6.97 -0.74 19.19
CA THR A 72 -5.75 -0.38 19.91
C THR A 72 -5.84 1.03 20.49
N ARG A 73 -4.93 1.34 21.41
CA ARG A 73 -4.83 2.68 22.01
C ARG A 73 -4.45 3.76 20.99
N ILE A 74 -3.81 3.38 19.90
CA ILE A 74 -3.32 4.29 18.84
C ILE A 74 -4.25 4.35 17.63
N GLY A 75 -5.37 3.64 17.66
CA GLY A 75 -6.34 3.53 16.57
C GLY A 75 -6.39 2.13 15.97
N ARG A 76 -7.24 1.93 14.96
CA ARG A 76 -7.44 0.63 14.30
C ARG A 76 -6.56 0.44 13.07
N ARG A 77 -6.25 1.51 12.33
CA ARG A 77 -5.45 1.49 11.09
C ARG A 77 -3.97 1.75 11.36
N MET A 78 -3.68 2.62 12.33
CA MET A 78 -2.34 3.10 12.63
C MET A 78 -1.33 1.99 12.93
N PRO A 79 -1.63 0.91 13.67
CA PRO A 79 -0.67 -0.18 13.92
C PRO A 79 -0.15 -0.83 12.66
N TYR A 80 -1.03 -1.05 11.67
CA TYR A 80 -0.65 -1.65 10.38
C TYR A 80 0.27 -0.75 9.58
N ILE A 81 0.00 0.56 9.60
CA ILE A 81 0.80 1.56 8.89
C ILE A 81 2.18 1.69 9.55
N LEU A 82 2.23 1.79 10.89
CA LEU A 82 3.46 1.99 11.64
C LEU A 82 4.44 0.82 11.55
N ILE A 83 3.94 -0.40 11.42
CA ILE A 83 4.79 -1.59 11.36
C ILE A 83 5.11 -1.95 9.91
N ASN A 84 4.09 -2.04 9.06
CA ASN A 84 4.27 -2.63 7.74
C ASN A 84 4.83 -1.64 6.71
N MET A 85 4.56 -0.34 6.83
CA MET A 85 5.13 0.65 5.91
C MET A 85 6.66 0.78 6.07
N PRO A 86 7.24 0.88 7.29
CA PRO A 86 8.68 0.78 7.50
C PRO A 86 9.28 -0.54 7.02
N LEU A 87 8.62 -1.67 7.32
CA LEU A 87 9.09 -2.98 6.89
C LEU A 87 9.13 -3.09 5.35
N ALA A 88 8.11 -2.58 4.66
CA ALA A 88 8.10 -2.48 3.21
C ALA A 88 9.28 -1.62 2.69
N GLY A 89 9.57 -0.50 3.35
CA GLY A 89 10.71 0.37 3.00
C GLY A 89 12.05 -0.32 3.11
N VAL A 90 12.24 -1.10 4.16
CA VAL A 90 13.47 -1.91 4.33
C VAL A 90 13.58 -2.97 3.24
N LEU A 91 12.51 -3.75 2.99
CA LEU A 91 12.50 -4.77 1.93
C LEU A 91 12.75 -4.13 0.56
N TYR A 92 12.13 -2.98 0.29
CA TYR A 92 12.31 -2.23 -0.94
C TYR A 92 13.76 -1.78 -1.15
N ALA A 93 14.40 -1.25 -0.12
CA ALA A 93 15.81 -0.86 -0.16
C ALA A 93 16.74 -2.04 -0.38
N LEU A 94 16.34 -3.26 -0.01
CA LEU A 94 17.12 -4.47 -0.22
C LEU A 94 17.04 -5.01 -1.67
N ILE A 95 16.04 -4.66 -2.47
CA ILE A 95 15.86 -5.15 -3.85
C ILE A 95 17.12 -4.95 -4.70
N PRO A 96 17.66 -3.71 -4.84
CA PRO A 96 18.79 -3.45 -5.72
C PRO A 96 20.12 -4.08 -5.25
N LEU A 97 20.20 -4.54 -4.02
CA LEU A 97 21.39 -5.16 -3.43
C LEU A 97 21.50 -6.67 -3.72
N ARG A 98 20.50 -7.27 -4.39
CA ARG A 98 20.48 -8.71 -4.64
C ARG A 98 21.35 -9.07 -5.82
N THR A 99 22.18 -10.11 -5.62
CA THR A 99 23.11 -10.63 -6.62
C THR A 99 22.68 -11.97 -7.21
N LYS A 100 21.64 -12.61 -6.64
CA LYS A 100 21.10 -13.89 -7.11
C LYS A 100 19.61 -13.75 -7.40
N LEU A 101 19.15 -14.36 -8.50
CA LEU A 101 17.74 -14.33 -8.89
C LEU A 101 16.81 -14.80 -7.76
N LEU A 102 17.12 -15.94 -7.12
CA LEU A 102 16.26 -16.47 -6.05
C LEU A 102 16.13 -15.49 -4.87
N SER A 103 17.21 -14.83 -4.45
CA SER A 103 17.14 -13.85 -3.36
C SER A 103 16.36 -12.59 -3.77
N LEU A 104 16.43 -12.19 -5.03
CA LEU A 104 15.63 -11.09 -5.58
C LEU A 104 14.15 -11.46 -5.56
N LEU A 105 13.78 -12.64 -6.05
CA LEU A 105 12.39 -13.12 -6.07
C LEU A 105 11.80 -13.24 -4.66
N VAL A 106 12.55 -13.77 -3.69
CA VAL A 106 12.07 -13.89 -2.30
C VAL A 106 11.84 -12.51 -1.68
N ILE A 107 12.77 -11.57 -1.83
CA ILE A 107 12.62 -10.23 -1.29
C ILE A 107 11.47 -9.48 -1.96
N ASP A 108 11.34 -9.60 -3.28
CA ASP A 108 10.25 -8.99 -4.03
C ASP A 108 8.89 -9.55 -3.63
N PHE A 109 8.77 -10.85 -3.47
CA PHE A 109 7.54 -11.50 -2.99
C PHE A 109 7.14 -11.03 -1.60
N LEU A 110 8.10 -11.00 -0.65
CA LEU A 110 7.86 -10.49 0.71
C LEU A 110 7.48 -9.02 0.70
N PHE A 111 8.14 -8.21 -0.13
CA PHE A 111 7.83 -6.79 -0.30
C PHE A 111 6.39 -6.60 -0.77
N ASN A 112 5.95 -7.30 -1.81
CA ASN A 112 4.59 -7.21 -2.34
C ASN A 112 3.53 -7.60 -1.30
N ILE A 113 3.77 -8.67 -0.52
CA ILE A 113 2.90 -9.06 0.59
C ILE A 113 2.81 -7.93 1.62
N VAL A 114 3.94 -7.43 2.09
CA VAL A 114 3.97 -6.41 3.15
C VAL A 114 3.31 -5.11 2.68
N VAL A 115 3.53 -4.69 1.43
CA VAL A 115 2.85 -3.50 0.86
C VAL A 115 1.34 -3.69 0.88
N ALA A 116 0.82 -4.86 0.48
CA ALA A 116 -0.60 -5.15 0.47
C ALA A 116 -1.23 -5.05 1.87
N THR A 117 -0.49 -5.40 2.94
CA THR A 117 -0.99 -5.39 4.33
C THR A 117 -1.26 -4.00 4.88
N TYR A 118 -0.52 -2.96 4.48
CA TYR A 118 -0.75 -1.59 4.97
C TYR A 118 -1.50 -0.70 3.99
N ARG A 119 -1.53 -1.05 2.69
CA ARG A 119 -2.19 -0.26 1.65
C ARG A 119 -3.68 -0.07 1.94
N THR A 120 -4.40 -1.14 2.29
CA THR A 120 -5.83 -1.05 2.62
C THR A 120 -6.09 -0.22 3.88
N PRO A 121 -5.42 -0.45 5.04
CA PRO A 121 -5.52 0.43 6.18
C PRO A 121 -5.23 1.89 5.87
N MET A 122 -4.23 2.18 5.02
CA MET A 122 -3.87 3.54 4.63
C MET A 122 -4.99 4.21 3.82
N VAL A 123 -5.58 3.51 2.85
CA VAL A 123 -6.72 4.01 2.08
C VAL A 123 -7.95 4.20 2.97
N ALA A 124 -8.22 3.27 3.87
CA ALA A 124 -9.35 3.31 4.77
C ALA A 124 -9.21 4.37 5.89
N LEU A 125 -8.01 4.84 6.17
CA LEU A 125 -7.77 5.91 7.16
C LEU A 125 -8.43 7.23 6.73
N MET A 126 -8.50 7.53 5.42
CA MET A 126 -9.12 8.76 4.92
C MET A 126 -10.59 8.91 5.34
N PRO A 127 -11.51 7.95 5.03
CA PRO A 127 -12.89 8.05 5.45
C PRO A 127 -13.09 7.94 6.98
N ASP A 128 -12.08 7.44 7.72
CA ASP A 128 -12.13 7.37 9.18
C ASP A 128 -11.85 8.72 9.86
N ILE A 129 -11.07 9.60 9.20
CA ILE A 129 -10.67 10.92 9.76
C ILE A 129 -11.34 12.10 9.07
N VAL A 130 -11.96 11.90 7.90
CA VAL A 130 -12.62 12.95 7.11
C VAL A 130 -14.12 12.71 7.05
N GLU A 131 -14.89 13.74 7.39
CA GLU A 131 -16.35 13.72 7.31
C GLU A 131 -16.82 13.51 5.87
N GLU A 132 -17.97 12.87 5.70
CA GLU A 132 -18.49 12.44 4.40
C GLU A 132 -18.59 13.59 3.39
N GLU A 133 -19.07 14.76 3.84
CA GLU A 133 -19.19 15.98 3.02
C GLU A 133 -17.86 16.43 2.39
N HIS A 134 -16.74 16.13 3.06
CA HIS A 134 -15.41 16.61 2.66
C HIS A 134 -14.54 15.54 1.99
N ARG A 135 -14.99 14.29 1.89
CA ARG A 135 -14.20 13.16 1.35
C ARG A 135 -13.78 13.37 -0.09
N SER A 136 -14.62 13.99 -0.93
CA SER A 136 -14.26 14.27 -2.32
C SER A 136 -13.06 15.23 -2.43
N LYS A 137 -13.06 16.31 -1.63
CA LYS A 137 -11.94 17.27 -1.58
C LYS A 137 -10.67 16.62 -1.02
N ALA A 138 -10.82 15.84 0.06
CA ALA A 138 -9.70 15.10 0.65
C ALA A 138 -9.07 14.12 -0.35
N ASN A 139 -9.88 13.37 -1.08
CA ASN A 139 -9.42 12.45 -2.11
C ASN A 139 -8.66 13.18 -3.23
N GLY A 140 -9.13 14.36 -3.64
CA GLY A 140 -8.41 15.21 -4.60
C GLY A 140 -7.01 15.59 -4.12
N VAL A 141 -6.87 16.02 -2.86
CA VAL A 141 -5.55 16.37 -2.27
C VAL A 141 -4.65 15.15 -2.17
N ILE A 142 -5.18 14.01 -1.70
CA ILE A 142 -4.42 12.76 -1.55
C ILE A 142 -3.90 12.27 -2.90
N ASN A 143 -4.74 12.26 -3.93
CA ASN A 143 -4.34 11.85 -5.28
C ASN A 143 -3.33 12.82 -5.90
N PHE A 144 -3.50 14.13 -5.68
CA PHE A 144 -2.52 15.13 -6.10
C PHE A 144 -1.17 14.91 -5.44
N MET A 145 -1.13 14.67 -4.12
CA MET A 145 0.10 14.35 -3.40
C MET A 145 0.76 13.05 -3.89
N GLY A 146 -0.05 12.02 -4.20
CA GLY A 146 0.44 10.79 -4.82
C GLY A 146 1.07 11.04 -6.19
N GLY A 147 0.41 11.83 -7.04
CA GLY A 147 0.96 12.26 -8.34
C GLY A 147 2.27 13.04 -8.22
N LEU A 148 2.33 13.99 -7.27
CA LEU A 148 3.56 14.71 -6.95
C LEU A 148 4.68 13.77 -6.49
N GLY A 149 4.38 12.78 -5.66
CA GLY A 149 5.35 11.77 -5.23
C GLY A 149 5.94 11.01 -6.41
N SER A 150 5.10 10.57 -7.34
CA SER A 150 5.55 9.91 -8.57
C SER A 150 6.43 10.83 -9.43
N LEU A 151 6.05 12.09 -9.61
CA LEU A 151 6.85 13.06 -10.36
C LEU A 151 8.21 13.30 -9.69
N ILE A 152 8.23 13.56 -8.40
CA ILE A 152 9.47 13.81 -7.65
C ILE A 152 10.42 12.62 -7.81
N ILE A 153 9.94 11.40 -7.58
CA ILE A 153 10.82 10.23 -7.64
C ILE A 153 11.27 9.89 -9.06
N VAL A 154 10.47 10.19 -10.08
CA VAL A 154 10.88 10.00 -11.48
C VAL A 154 11.98 11.00 -11.83
N PHE A 155 11.84 12.28 -11.51
CA PHE A 155 12.86 13.29 -11.80
C PHE A 155 14.12 13.13 -10.95
N VAL A 156 13.98 13.15 -9.62
CA VAL A 156 15.11 13.04 -8.69
C VAL A 156 15.72 11.65 -8.76
N GLY A 157 14.89 10.61 -8.75
CA GLY A 157 15.31 9.22 -8.81
C GLY A 157 16.05 8.87 -10.09
N SER A 158 15.68 9.45 -11.25
CA SER A 158 16.43 9.24 -12.50
C SER A 158 17.85 9.79 -12.44
N GLN A 159 18.06 10.93 -11.79
CA GLN A 159 19.42 11.47 -11.58
C GLN A 159 20.22 10.62 -10.58
N LEU A 160 19.58 10.23 -9.49
CA LEU A 160 20.18 9.32 -8.49
C LEU A 160 20.54 7.97 -9.09
N TYR A 161 19.71 7.43 -9.98
CA TYR A 161 19.96 6.14 -10.65
C TYR A 161 21.19 6.17 -11.55
N LYS A 162 21.53 7.31 -12.17
CA LYS A 162 22.75 7.48 -12.96
C LYS A 162 24.01 7.33 -12.10
N THR A 163 23.95 7.78 -10.85
CA THR A 163 25.06 7.68 -9.91
C THR A 163 25.14 6.28 -9.29
N ASN A 164 24.01 5.77 -8.80
CA ASN A 164 23.90 4.41 -8.28
C ASN A 164 22.45 3.91 -8.43
N LYS A 165 22.30 2.71 -9.01
CA LYS A 165 21.00 2.08 -9.25
C LYS A 165 20.17 1.85 -7.98
N ALA A 166 20.80 1.81 -6.80
CA ALA A 166 20.14 1.61 -5.52
C ALA A 166 19.57 2.91 -4.90
N TYR A 167 20.08 4.08 -5.28
CA TYR A 167 19.71 5.33 -4.61
C TYR A 167 18.22 5.70 -4.68
N PRO A 168 17.50 5.53 -5.79
CA PRO A 168 16.05 5.78 -5.81
C PRO A 168 15.29 4.89 -4.83
N PHE A 169 15.73 3.64 -4.66
CA PHE A 169 15.16 2.68 -3.73
C PHE A 169 15.43 3.09 -2.27
N PHE A 170 16.63 3.54 -1.98
CA PHE A 170 16.99 4.03 -0.65
C PHE A 170 16.22 5.29 -0.28
N LEU A 171 16.06 6.24 -1.20
CA LEU A 171 15.29 7.46 -0.95
C LEU A 171 13.84 7.14 -0.57
N SER A 172 13.17 6.33 -1.37
CA SER A 172 11.78 5.92 -1.08
C SER A 172 11.69 5.06 0.19
N GLY A 173 12.70 4.19 0.42
CA GLY A 173 12.81 3.38 1.62
C GLY A 173 12.93 4.22 2.89
N ILE A 174 13.80 5.24 2.90
CA ILE A 174 13.97 6.16 4.04
C ILE A 174 12.68 6.94 4.31
N LEU A 175 12.02 7.43 3.28
CA LEU A 175 10.74 8.14 3.43
C LEU A 175 9.66 7.24 4.03
N SER A 176 9.63 5.95 3.67
CA SER A 176 8.69 5.00 4.28
C SER A 176 9.01 4.64 5.75
N LEU A 177 10.20 4.94 6.25
CA LEU A 177 10.52 4.88 7.69
C LEU A 177 10.04 6.13 8.43
N ILE A 178 10.17 7.30 7.81
CA ILE A 178 9.92 8.60 8.46
C ILE A 178 8.42 8.94 8.46
N ILE A 179 7.75 8.80 7.33
CA ILE A 179 6.37 9.28 7.15
C ILE A 179 5.36 8.59 8.09
N PRO A 180 5.40 7.28 8.37
CA PRO A 180 4.50 6.68 9.34
C PRO A 180 4.61 7.27 10.75
N ILE A 181 5.81 7.70 11.14
CA ILE A 181 6.05 8.38 12.42
C ILE A 181 5.38 9.76 12.42
N ILE A 182 5.51 10.52 11.33
CA ILE A 182 4.82 11.81 11.17
C ILE A 182 3.30 11.60 11.24
N LEU A 183 2.76 10.63 10.49
CA LEU A 183 1.34 10.30 10.52
C LEU A 183 0.85 9.96 11.93
N PHE A 184 1.63 9.18 12.67
CA PHE A 184 1.30 8.83 14.05
C PHE A 184 1.25 10.04 14.99
N LEU A 185 2.17 10.98 14.82
CA LEU A 185 2.24 12.19 15.67
C LEU A 185 1.15 13.21 15.34
N THR A 186 0.72 13.28 14.07
CA THR A 186 -0.19 14.33 13.60
C THR A 186 -1.65 13.85 13.48
N ILE A 187 -1.86 12.58 13.13
CA ILE A 187 -3.18 11.99 12.94
C ILE A 187 -3.60 11.21 14.20
N LYS A 188 -4.52 11.78 14.96
CA LYS A 188 -5.22 11.02 16.01
C LYS A 188 -6.43 10.34 15.39
N GLU A 189 -6.33 9.03 15.20
CA GLU A 189 -7.49 8.22 14.81
C GLU A 189 -8.51 8.25 15.97
N SER A 190 -9.74 8.71 15.68
CA SER A 190 -10.81 8.74 16.68
C SER A 190 -11.09 7.32 17.15
N LYS A 191 -11.31 7.14 18.47
CA LYS A 191 -11.85 5.89 19.02
C LYS A 191 -13.26 5.71 18.49
N ILE A 192 -13.39 5.15 17.30
CA ILE A 192 -14.69 4.81 16.74
C ILE A 192 -15.16 3.61 17.54
N VAL A 193 -16.27 3.79 18.26
CA VAL A 193 -16.98 2.66 18.87
C VAL A 193 -17.32 1.71 17.73
N VAL A 194 -16.71 0.53 17.75
CA VAL A 194 -16.93 -0.50 16.72
C VAL A 194 -18.42 -0.79 16.71
N ASN A 195 -19.06 -0.41 15.62
CA ASN A 195 -20.47 -0.73 15.45
C ASN A 195 -20.54 -2.23 15.12
N ARG A 196 -20.93 -3.05 16.10
CA ARG A 196 -21.01 -4.53 16.00
C ARG A 196 -21.81 -5.01 14.78
N GLU A 197 -22.70 -4.20 14.25
CA GLU A 197 -23.44 -4.51 13.01
C GLU A 197 -22.53 -4.42 11.77
N LYS A 198 -21.66 -3.41 11.70
CA LYS A 198 -20.66 -3.31 10.61
C LYS A 198 -19.61 -4.42 10.68
N GLU A 199 -19.22 -4.81 11.90
CA GLU A 199 -18.32 -5.95 12.14
C GLU A 199 -18.93 -7.25 11.61
N ARG A 200 -20.19 -7.52 11.93
CA ARG A 200 -20.93 -8.68 11.40
C ARG A 200 -21.02 -8.66 9.87
N GLN A 201 -21.24 -7.51 9.26
CA GLN A 201 -21.31 -7.38 7.80
C GLN A 201 -19.93 -7.60 7.13
N SER A 202 -18.83 -7.12 7.72
CA SER A 202 -17.49 -7.33 7.17
C SER A 202 -17.07 -8.81 7.26
N ILE A 203 -17.37 -9.48 8.37
CA ILE A 203 -17.14 -10.93 8.53
C ILE A 203 -18.01 -11.74 7.56
N LEU A 204 -19.27 -11.34 7.36
CA LEU A 204 -20.16 -11.99 6.39
C LEU A 204 -19.66 -11.82 4.95
N LYS A 205 -19.18 -10.63 4.58
CA LYS A 205 -18.55 -10.39 3.26
C LYS A 205 -17.31 -11.24 3.05
N LEU A 206 -16.45 -11.34 4.08
CA LEU A 206 -15.25 -12.17 4.02
C LEU A 206 -15.62 -13.67 3.89
N LYS A 207 -16.58 -14.15 4.67
CA LYS A 207 -17.09 -15.53 4.55
C LYS A 207 -17.71 -15.78 3.18
N HIS A 208 -18.48 -14.83 2.66
CA HIS A 208 -19.06 -14.94 1.32
C HIS A 208 -17.98 -14.97 0.24
N PHE A 209 -16.97 -14.11 0.32
CA PHE A 209 -15.82 -14.11 -0.59
C PHE A 209 -15.06 -15.44 -0.56
N ILE A 210 -14.76 -15.98 0.64
CA ILE A 210 -14.12 -17.29 0.80
C ILE A 210 -15.01 -18.41 0.23
N ALA A 211 -16.33 -18.34 0.44
CA ALA A 211 -17.27 -19.31 -0.09
C ALA A 211 -17.33 -19.26 -1.63
N VAL A 212 -17.31 -18.08 -2.23
CA VAL A 212 -17.27 -17.90 -3.69
C VAL A 212 -15.97 -18.47 -4.28
N VAL A 213 -14.82 -18.15 -3.67
CA VAL A 213 -13.50 -18.69 -4.07
C VAL A 213 -13.46 -20.22 -3.93
N LYS A 214 -14.05 -20.77 -2.86
CA LYS A 214 -14.09 -22.22 -2.62
C LYS A 214 -15.07 -22.95 -3.55
N ASN A 215 -16.10 -22.26 -4.02
CA ASN A 215 -17.18 -22.86 -4.84
C ASN A 215 -16.98 -22.67 -6.35
N GLN A 216 -15.80 -22.19 -6.79
CA GLN A 216 -15.46 -21.92 -8.20
C GLN A 216 -15.60 -23.11 -9.15
N ASN A 217 -15.74 -24.32 -8.62
CA ASN A 217 -15.97 -25.51 -9.46
C ASN A 217 -17.39 -25.61 -10.07
N LYS A 218 -18.31 -24.71 -9.73
CA LYS A 218 -19.71 -24.81 -10.17
C LYS A 218 -20.20 -23.68 -11.09
N GLU A 219 -19.58 -22.48 -11.07
CA GLU A 219 -20.02 -21.38 -11.94
C GLU A 219 -18.85 -20.47 -12.37
N PRO A 220 -18.24 -20.69 -13.57
CA PRO A 220 -17.12 -19.88 -14.05
C PRO A 220 -17.52 -18.45 -14.49
N LEU A 221 -18.81 -18.12 -14.53
CA LEU A 221 -19.33 -16.85 -15.04
C LEU A 221 -19.21 -15.66 -14.08
N LEU A 222 -18.99 -15.89 -12.78
CA LEU A 222 -18.89 -14.80 -11.77
C LEU A 222 -17.54 -14.07 -11.75
N LEU A 223 -16.53 -14.60 -12.45
CA LEU A 223 -15.19 -13.95 -12.56
C LEU A 223 -15.16 -12.74 -13.49
N TRP A 224 -16.20 -12.51 -14.30
CA TRP A 224 -16.27 -11.38 -15.24
C TRP A 224 -16.95 -10.14 -14.64
N ILE A 225 -17.45 -10.19 -13.41
CA ILE A 225 -18.22 -9.11 -12.75
C ILE A 225 -17.42 -8.42 -11.63
N LEU A 226 -16.24 -8.91 -11.30
CA LEU A 226 -15.30 -8.31 -10.34
C LEU A 226 -14.12 -7.65 -11.06
#